data_604100da4e776df9e52bb1299b9a6b9b
#
_entry.id   604100da4e776df9e52bb1299b9a6b9b
#
_cell.length_a   1.000
_cell.length_b   1.000
_cell.length_c   1.000
_cell.angle_alpha   90.00
_cell.angle_beta   90.00
_cell.angle_gamma   90.00
#
_symmetry.space_group_name_H-M   'P 1'
#
loop_
_entity.id
_entity.type
_entity.pdbx_description
1 polymer ?
#
loop_
_entity_poly.entity_id
_entity_poly.type
_entity_poly.pdbx_seq_one_letter_code
_entity_poly.pdbx_strand_id
1 'polypeptide(L)'
;VTSAPLLSALTTLRVGGPAERLVEPSTEAELVETLVGLWSDDEPWLLLGGGSNLLVGDDGVEGTVVRVRTTGVERLPSDEPGRVLLRVQAGESWDGLVATTVERGWAGLEALSGIPGTVGASPVQNIGAYGQELSDTLVAVDFLDEGAREPVRLTAEELQFAYRTSVIKQGRRGAVLAVEFALEEVGAEGDGTPVAYGQLASALGVALGDRVPLARVRETVLALRAGKGMVLDPEDPDTASAGSFFTNPLVTSAFADSLPPEAPRWPVEPTAEAPVITPLAAVEAGAPVGLPVPPRADGLVKLSAAWLIEHAGVSRGFALPGSRAAVSSKHTLALTNRGGATAEQVAELARYVQGRVLAEFGVLLHPEPVVVGTAV
;
A
#
# COMPACT_ATOMS: atom_id res chain seq x y z
N VAL A 1 -0.40 -13.48 34.78
CA VAL A 1 0.41 -12.65 33.89
C VAL A 1 -0.07 -12.97 32.48
N THR A 2 -0.88 -12.13 31.88
CA THR A 2 -1.21 -12.23 30.47
C THR A 2 0.07 -12.03 29.67
N SER A 3 0.45 -12.99 28.83
CA SER A 3 1.61 -12.85 27.95
C SER A 3 1.40 -11.65 27.03
N ALA A 4 2.47 -10.90 26.78
CA ALA A 4 2.44 -9.80 25.81
C ALA A 4 1.90 -10.30 24.44
N PRO A 5 1.00 -9.56 23.78
CA PRO A 5 0.41 -10.00 22.52
C PRO A 5 1.48 -10.06 21.43
N LEU A 6 1.53 -11.18 20.70
CA LEU A 6 2.46 -11.37 19.60
C LEU A 6 1.95 -10.65 18.35
N LEU A 7 2.78 -9.82 17.75
CA LEU A 7 2.46 -9.11 16.51
C LEU A 7 2.36 -10.05 15.31
N SER A 8 2.98 -11.23 15.38
CA SER A 8 2.79 -12.30 14.38
C SER A 8 1.33 -12.72 14.20
N ALA A 9 0.49 -12.59 15.23
CA ALA A 9 -0.96 -12.84 15.15
C ALA A 9 -1.73 -11.69 14.49
N LEU A 10 -1.11 -10.51 14.34
CA LEU A 10 -1.71 -9.28 13.84
C LEU A 10 -1.16 -8.83 12.48
N THR A 11 -0.21 -9.59 11.91
CA THR A 11 0.35 -9.34 10.59
C THR A 11 -0.04 -10.45 9.60
N THR A 12 -0.22 -10.10 8.32
CA THR A 12 -0.50 -11.11 7.28
C THR A 12 0.70 -11.99 6.97
N LEU A 13 1.93 -11.49 7.19
CA LEU A 13 3.18 -12.25 7.07
C LEU A 13 3.36 -13.26 8.22
N ARG A 14 2.57 -13.12 9.30
CA ARG A 14 2.59 -13.99 10.48
C ARG A 14 3.97 -14.10 11.14
N VAL A 15 4.74 -13.02 11.12
CA VAL A 15 5.98 -12.83 11.86
C VAL A 15 5.89 -11.57 12.73
N GLY A 16 6.74 -11.47 13.74
CA GLY A 16 6.80 -10.34 14.65
C GLY A 16 6.70 -10.78 16.11
N GLY A 17 7.59 -10.25 16.92
CA GLY A 17 7.67 -10.48 18.36
C GLY A 17 6.53 -9.82 19.15
N PRO A 18 6.68 -9.70 20.47
CA PRO A 18 5.66 -9.12 21.35
C PRO A 18 5.53 -7.60 21.16
N ALA A 19 4.32 -7.09 21.35
CA ALA A 19 4.11 -5.68 21.64
C ALA A 19 4.26 -5.48 23.15
N GLU A 20 5.06 -4.50 23.59
CA GLU A 20 5.15 -4.19 25.02
C GLU A 20 3.78 -3.82 25.59
N ARG A 21 3.05 -2.95 24.87
CA ARG A 21 1.67 -2.60 25.13
C ARG A 21 0.86 -2.61 23.83
N LEU A 22 -0.35 -3.15 23.86
CA LEU A 22 -1.31 -3.10 22.74
C LEU A 22 -2.57 -2.40 23.19
N VAL A 23 -3.00 -1.40 22.43
CA VAL A 23 -4.30 -0.72 22.61
C VAL A 23 -5.08 -0.77 21.31
N GLU A 24 -6.40 -0.94 21.41
CA GLU A 24 -7.28 -1.15 20.26
C GLU A 24 -8.47 -0.17 20.32
N PRO A 25 -8.26 1.14 20.03
CA PRO A 25 -9.34 2.11 20.01
C PRO A 25 -10.39 1.75 18.95
N SER A 26 -11.66 1.74 19.36
CA SER A 26 -12.80 1.31 18.55
C SER A 26 -13.63 2.47 18.01
N THR A 27 -13.41 3.68 18.55
CA THR A 27 -14.03 4.93 18.08
C THR A 27 -12.97 5.95 17.69
N GLU A 28 -13.33 6.89 16.83
CA GLU A 28 -12.44 7.98 16.42
C GLU A 28 -11.99 8.83 17.62
N ALA A 29 -12.90 9.09 18.56
CA ALA A 29 -12.58 9.84 19.78
C ALA A 29 -11.55 9.10 20.65
N GLU A 30 -11.71 7.78 20.87
CA GLU A 30 -10.75 6.96 21.58
C GLU A 30 -9.38 6.93 20.88
N LEU A 31 -9.37 6.89 19.55
CA LEU A 31 -8.13 6.90 18.77
C LEU A 31 -7.38 8.23 18.95
N VAL A 32 -8.08 9.35 18.83
CA VAL A 32 -7.51 10.69 19.05
C VAL A 32 -6.99 10.83 20.48
N GLU A 33 -7.79 10.48 21.50
CA GLU A 33 -7.39 10.55 22.91
C GLU A 33 -6.13 9.70 23.19
N THR A 34 -6.10 8.47 22.67
CA THR A 34 -4.96 7.56 22.81
C THR A 34 -3.69 8.17 22.22
N LEU A 35 -3.75 8.65 20.97
CA LEU A 35 -2.58 9.19 20.27
C LEU A 35 -2.09 10.49 20.92
N VAL A 36 -2.99 11.40 21.26
CA VAL A 36 -2.64 12.66 21.96
C VAL A 36 -2.00 12.38 23.32
N GLY A 37 -2.48 11.37 24.06
CA GLY A 37 -1.87 10.92 25.31
C GLY A 37 -0.44 10.44 25.10
N LEU A 38 -0.22 9.51 24.18
CA LEU A 38 1.12 8.96 23.85
C LEU A 38 2.11 10.05 23.44
N TRP A 39 1.68 10.99 22.59
CA TRP A 39 2.53 12.10 22.14
C TRP A 39 2.84 13.11 23.26
N SER A 40 1.93 13.31 24.18
CA SER A 40 2.15 14.20 25.33
C SER A 40 3.15 13.64 26.33
N ASP A 41 3.21 12.31 26.42
CA ASP A 41 4.13 11.59 27.32
C ASP A 41 5.46 11.21 26.64
N ASP A 42 5.64 11.59 25.34
CA ASP A 42 6.80 11.22 24.51
C ASP A 42 7.04 9.70 24.46
N GLU A 43 5.95 8.92 24.54
CA GLU A 43 5.99 7.46 24.53
C GLU A 43 6.21 6.93 23.11
N PRO A 44 7.14 5.99 22.88
CA PRO A 44 7.28 5.33 21.59
C PRO A 44 5.98 4.65 21.16
N TRP A 45 5.60 4.80 19.90
CA TRP A 45 4.36 4.26 19.38
C TRP A 45 4.48 3.72 17.96
N LEU A 46 3.65 2.73 17.65
CA LEU A 46 3.46 2.19 16.31
C LEU A 46 1.97 2.12 16.00
N LEU A 47 1.56 2.75 14.90
CA LEU A 47 0.18 2.60 14.40
C LEU A 47 0.06 1.32 13.57
N LEU A 48 -0.92 0.49 13.90
CA LEU A 48 -1.20 -0.76 13.23
C LEU A 48 -2.63 -0.76 12.65
N GLY A 49 -2.73 -0.89 11.34
CA GLY A 49 -4.01 -1.19 10.67
C GLY A 49 -4.23 -2.71 10.58
N GLY A 50 -4.43 -3.22 9.38
CA GLY A 50 -4.57 -4.66 9.12
C GLY A 50 -3.27 -5.47 9.13
N GLY A 51 -2.10 -4.87 9.37
CA GLY A 51 -0.80 -5.56 9.41
C GLY A 51 -0.40 -6.21 8.07
N SER A 52 -0.94 -5.74 6.95
CA SER A 52 -0.79 -6.38 5.65
C SER A 52 0.45 -5.93 4.85
N ASN A 53 1.12 -4.86 5.31
CA ASN A 53 2.31 -4.32 4.65
C ASN A 53 3.41 -4.01 5.69
N LEU A 54 3.68 -4.98 6.57
CA LEU A 54 4.55 -4.80 7.73
C LEU A 54 5.44 -6.03 7.95
N LEU A 55 6.73 -5.79 8.17
CA LEU A 55 7.70 -6.75 8.68
C LEU A 55 8.15 -6.27 10.06
N VAL A 56 7.75 -6.97 11.11
CA VAL A 56 8.14 -6.68 12.50
C VAL A 56 9.18 -7.68 12.97
N GLY A 57 10.26 -7.20 13.58
CA GLY A 57 11.33 -8.01 14.14
C GLY A 57 10.86 -8.97 15.24
N ASP A 58 11.65 -10.03 15.46
CA ASP A 58 11.33 -11.08 16.42
C ASP A 58 11.40 -10.61 17.89
N ASP A 59 12.17 -9.54 18.17
CA ASP A 59 12.23 -8.91 19.50
C ASP A 59 10.97 -8.10 19.83
N GLY A 60 10.15 -7.80 18.82
CA GLY A 60 8.90 -7.06 18.98
C GLY A 60 9.04 -5.56 18.88
N VAL A 61 8.16 -4.84 19.56
CA VAL A 61 8.08 -3.37 19.53
C VAL A 61 8.02 -2.82 20.95
N GLU A 62 8.97 -1.90 21.24
CA GLU A 62 8.95 -1.12 22.48
C GLU A 62 7.85 -0.05 22.44
N GLY A 63 7.29 0.29 23.62
CA GLY A 63 6.22 1.25 23.76
C GLY A 63 4.85 0.70 23.33
N THR A 64 3.99 1.54 22.80
CA THR A 64 2.60 1.21 22.52
C THR A 64 2.31 0.96 21.05
N VAL A 65 1.80 -0.24 20.76
CA VAL A 65 1.17 -0.52 19.45
C VAL A 65 -0.31 -0.13 19.53
N VAL A 66 -0.71 0.83 18.70
CA VAL A 66 -2.09 1.31 18.57
C VAL A 66 -2.72 0.62 17.35
N ARG A 67 -3.54 -0.39 17.58
CA ARG A 67 -4.28 -1.07 16.52
C ARG A 67 -5.60 -0.38 16.25
N VAL A 68 -5.72 0.24 15.10
CA VAL A 68 -6.92 0.99 14.69
C VAL A 68 -8.08 0.03 14.44
N ARG A 69 -9.16 0.18 15.22
CA ARG A 69 -10.37 -0.65 15.16
C ARG A 69 -11.65 0.17 14.94
N THR A 70 -11.48 1.44 14.58
CA THR A 70 -12.62 2.33 14.28
C THR A 70 -13.37 1.83 13.06
N THR A 71 -14.70 1.73 13.11
CA THR A 71 -15.52 1.23 12.00
C THR A 71 -16.68 2.17 11.71
N GLY A 72 -17.12 2.19 10.47
CA GLY A 72 -18.27 2.96 10.01
C GLY A 72 -18.09 3.45 8.59
N VAL A 73 -19.17 3.37 7.81
CA VAL A 73 -19.29 3.88 6.44
C VAL A 73 -20.48 4.81 6.42
N GLU A 74 -20.22 6.09 6.21
CA GLU A 74 -21.23 7.14 6.14
C GLU A 74 -21.35 7.64 4.69
N ARG A 75 -22.59 7.72 4.17
CA ARG A 75 -22.86 8.39 2.90
C ARG A 75 -23.07 9.88 3.19
N LEU A 76 -22.21 10.69 2.62
CA LEU A 76 -22.31 12.15 2.71
C LEU A 76 -23.27 12.70 1.64
N PRO A 77 -23.86 13.88 1.88
CA PRO A 77 -24.64 14.60 0.88
C PRO A 77 -23.80 14.88 -0.37
N SER A 78 -24.39 14.73 -1.55
CA SER A 78 -23.80 15.10 -2.83
C SER A 78 -24.82 15.86 -3.66
N ASP A 79 -24.42 17.00 -4.21
CA ASP A 79 -25.23 17.79 -5.14
C ASP A 79 -25.06 17.33 -6.61
N GLU A 80 -24.09 16.41 -6.87
CA GLU A 80 -23.81 15.89 -8.18
C GLU A 80 -24.65 14.60 -8.43
N PRO A 81 -25.58 14.59 -9.41
CA PRO A 81 -26.34 13.40 -9.76
C PRO A 81 -25.41 12.26 -10.22
N GLY A 82 -25.65 11.04 -9.73
CA GLY A 82 -24.84 9.86 -10.08
C GLY A 82 -23.51 9.78 -9.34
N ARG A 83 -23.25 10.66 -8.35
CA ARG A 83 -22.05 10.62 -7.51
C ARG A 83 -22.38 10.29 -6.07
N VAL A 84 -21.63 9.35 -5.52
CA VAL A 84 -21.71 8.95 -4.12
C VAL A 84 -20.47 9.41 -3.37
N LEU A 85 -20.68 10.20 -2.34
CA LEU A 85 -19.63 10.59 -1.41
C LEU A 85 -19.72 9.72 -0.16
N LEU A 86 -18.61 9.10 0.22
CA LEU A 86 -18.50 8.27 1.43
C LEU A 86 -17.44 8.83 2.35
N ARG A 87 -17.70 8.85 3.65
CA ARG A 87 -16.69 8.99 4.71
C ARG A 87 -16.56 7.66 5.43
N VAL A 88 -15.37 7.07 5.43
CA VAL A 88 -15.12 5.72 5.92
C VAL A 88 -14.06 5.76 7.01
N GLN A 89 -14.34 5.13 8.15
CA GLN A 89 -13.45 5.08 9.29
C GLN A 89 -12.18 4.28 8.97
N ALA A 90 -11.04 4.71 9.56
CA ALA A 90 -9.71 4.19 9.25
C ALA A 90 -9.54 2.69 9.52
N GLY A 91 -10.18 2.14 10.53
CA GLY A 91 -10.08 0.73 10.88
C GLY A 91 -11.04 -0.18 10.10
N GLU A 92 -11.89 0.37 9.21
CA GLU A 92 -12.78 -0.42 8.36
C GLU A 92 -11.97 -1.35 7.43
N SER A 93 -12.48 -2.56 7.19
CA SER A 93 -11.85 -3.51 6.26
C SER A 93 -11.83 -2.96 4.85
N TRP A 94 -10.67 -2.90 4.20
CA TRP A 94 -10.58 -2.45 2.82
C TRP A 94 -11.42 -3.30 1.87
N ASP A 95 -11.23 -4.64 1.86
CA ASP A 95 -12.00 -5.51 0.96
C ASP A 95 -13.49 -5.59 1.35
N GLY A 96 -13.82 -5.39 2.62
CA GLY A 96 -15.20 -5.24 3.08
C GLY A 96 -15.87 -3.99 2.51
N LEU A 97 -15.16 -2.86 2.48
CA LEU A 97 -15.62 -1.64 1.81
C LEU A 97 -15.84 -1.89 0.32
N VAL A 98 -14.85 -2.47 -0.38
CA VAL A 98 -14.98 -2.76 -1.82
C VAL A 98 -16.15 -3.69 -2.11
N ALA A 99 -16.38 -4.74 -1.30
CA ALA A 99 -17.54 -5.62 -1.43
C ALA A 99 -18.85 -4.84 -1.31
N THR A 100 -18.94 -3.98 -0.28
CA THR A 100 -20.12 -3.13 -0.04
C THR A 100 -20.38 -2.16 -1.19
N THR A 101 -19.34 -1.55 -1.76
CA THR A 101 -19.50 -0.62 -2.89
C THR A 101 -19.99 -1.35 -4.14
N VAL A 102 -19.45 -2.54 -4.44
CA VAL A 102 -19.91 -3.39 -5.56
C VAL A 102 -21.36 -3.81 -5.38
N GLU A 103 -21.76 -4.31 -4.21
CA GLU A 103 -23.14 -4.71 -3.91
C GLU A 103 -24.14 -3.56 -4.04
N ARG A 104 -23.71 -2.34 -3.70
CA ARG A 104 -24.55 -1.14 -3.81
C ARG A 104 -24.53 -0.49 -5.19
N GLY A 105 -23.72 -1.00 -6.12
CA GLY A 105 -23.60 -0.43 -7.46
C GLY A 105 -22.86 0.91 -7.48
N TRP A 106 -21.81 1.04 -6.68
CA TRP A 106 -20.95 2.20 -6.62
C TRP A 106 -19.57 1.84 -7.21
N ALA A 107 -19.31 2.34 -8.41
CA ALA A 107 -18.10 2.05 -9.18
C ALA A 107 -16.93 2.94 -8.75
N GLY A 108 -15.69 2.42 -8.88
CA GLY A 108 -14.44 3.13 -8.66
C GLY A 108 -13.43 2.39 -7.79
N LEU A 109 -13.83 1.32 -7.08
CA LEU A 109 -12.94 0.55 -6.21
C LEU A 109 -12.84 -0.95 -6.61
N GLU A 110 -13.62 -1.40 -7.58
CA GLU A 110 -13.81 -2.81 -7.92
C GLU A 110 -12.53 -3.55 -8.30
N ALA A 111 -11.58 -2.90 -8.99
CA ALA A 111 -10.31 -3.53 -9.34
C ALA A 111 -9.31 -3.60 -8.15
N LEU A 112 -9.60 -2.92 -7.03
CA LEU A 112 -8.86 -2.99 -5.79
C LEU A 112 -9.37 -4.09 -4.84
N SER A 113 -10.24 -4.97 -5.32
CA SER A 113 -10.80 -6.11 -4.58
C SER A 113 -9.72 -7.04 -4.05
N GLY A 114 -9.94 -7.59 -2.86
CA GLY A 114 -9.06 -8.59 -2.22
C GLY A 114 -7.72 -8.04 -1.74
N ILE A 115 -7.47 -6.73 -1.75
CA ILE A 115 -6.32 -6.14 -1.09
C ILE A 115 -6.54 -6.24 0.43
N PRO A 116 -5.65 -6.90 1.18
CA PRO A 116 -5.79 -7.00 2.63
C PRO A 116 -5.40 -5.68 3.31
N GLY A 117 -5.97 -5.41 4.48
CA GLY A 117 -5.66 -4.24 5.28
C GLY A 117 -6.89 -3.43 5.64
N THR A 118 -6.67 -2.19 6.08
CA THR A 118 -7.72 -1.26 6.50
C THR A 118 -7.76 -0.01 5.63
N VAL A 119 -8.90 0.67 5.63
CA VAL A 119 -9.13 1.88 4.86
C VAL A 119 -8.12 2.96 5.20
N GLY A 120 -7.83 3.22 6.49
CA GLY A 120 -6.85 4.23 6.89
C GLY A 120 -5.40 3.93 6.51
N ALA A 121 -5.06 2.67 6.22
CA ALA A 121 -3.74 2.30 5.72
C ALA A 121 -3.60 2.50 4.20
N SER A 122 -4.72 2.58 3.47
CA SER A 122 -4.72 2.65 2.01
C SER A 122 -4.06 3.91 1.43
N PRO A 123 -4.21 5.14 2.02
CA PRO A 123 -3.58 6.34 1.49
C PRO A 123 -2.07 6.42 1.77
N VAL A 124 -1.56 5.66 2.74
CA VAL A 124 -0.13 5.73 3.11
C VAL A 124 0.77 5.54 1.90
N GLN A 125 0.46 4.58 1.04
CA GLN A 125 1.26 4.30 -0.15
C GLN A 125 0.44 4.28 -1.45
N ASN A 126 -0.71 4.98 -1.49
CA ASN A 126 -1.54 5.01 -2.68
C ASN A 126 -1.76 3.59 -3.23
N ILE A 127 -2.50 2.74 -2.50
CA ILE A 127 -2.70 1.36 -2.93
C ILE A 127 -3.27 1.31 -4.34
N GLY A 128 -2.83 0.33 -5.12
CA GLY A 128 -3.28 0.20 -6.51
C GLY A 128 -3.10 -1.22 -7.03
N ALA A 129 -4.04 -1.64 -7.86
CA ALA A 129 -4.03 -2.94 -8.53
C ALA A 129 -4.87 -2.87 -9.82
N TYR A 130 -4.48 -3.67 -10.81
CA TYR A 130 -5.23 -3.87 -12.05
C TYR A 130 -5.67 -2.59 -12.78
N GLY A 131 -4.83 -1.54 -12.70
CA GLY A 131 -5.05 -0.27 -13.39
C GLY A 131 -5.91 0.74 -12.64
N GLN A 132 -6.35 0.44 -11.41
CA GLN A 132 -6.93 1.42 -10.49
C GLN A 132 -5.94 1.75 -9.37
N GLU A 133 -5.97 2.99 -8.90
CA GLU A 133 -5.26 3.47 -7.72
C GLU A 133 -6.24 4.17 -6.78
N LEU A 134 -5.89 4.24 -5.51
CA LEU A 134 -6.71 4.93 -4.51
C LEU A 134 -6.96 6.39 -4.88
N SER A 135 -5.94 7.05 -5.41
CA SER A 135 -5.99 8.44 -5.87
C SER A 135 -7.06 8.72 -6.92
N ASP A 136 -7.56 7.70 -7.62
CA ASP A 136 -8.60 7.88 -8.64
C ASP A 136 -9.95 8.26 -8.03
N THR A 137 -10.18 7.91 -6.75
CA THR A 137 -11.47 8.08 -6.06
C THR A 137 -11.37 8.80 -4.72
N LEU A 138 -10.18 8.90 -4.12
CA LEU A 138 -9.99 9.57 -2.84
C LEU A 138 -10.18 11.08 -3.00
N VAL A 139 -11.00 11.66 -2.16
CA VAL A 139 -11.26 13.11 -2.09
C VAL A 139 -10.38 13.76 -1.05
N ALA A 140 -10.36 13.19 0.15
CA ALA A 140 -9.60 13.71 1.28
C ALA A 140 -9.42 12.65 2.37
N VAL A 141 -8.58 12.95 3.34
CA VAL A 141 -8.48 12.20 4.59
C VAL A 141 -8.60 13.16 5.78
N ASP A 142 -9.23 12.69 6.85
CA ASP A 142 -9.10 13.31 8.15
C ASP A 142 -7.80 12.78 8.78
N PHE A 143 -6.85 13.67 9.01
CA PHE A 143 -5.50 13.32 9.48
C PHE A 143 -5.17 14.02 10.78
N LEU A 144 -4.74 13.28 11.79
CA LEU A 144 -4.24 13.83 13.04
C LEU A 144 -2.72 13.86 13.00
N ASP A 145 -2.14 15.04 12.82
CA ASP A 145 -0.68 15.22 12.84
C ASP A 145 -0.11 14.93 14.23
N GLU A 146 1.08 14.32 14.28
CA GLU A 146 1.77 14.06 15.55
C GLU A 146 1.98 15.36 16.33
N GLY A 147 1.57 15.35 17.59
CA GLY A 147 1.60 16.53 18.47
C GLY A 147 0.41 17.47 18.33
N ALA A 148 -0.47 17.28 17.34
CA ALA A 148 -1.73 18.01 17.25
C ALA A 148 -2.80 17.41 18.17
N ARG A 149 -3.83 18.20 18.48
CA ARG A 149 -5.00 17.77 19.28
C ARG A 149 -6.27 17.63 18.46
N GLU A 150 -6.28 18.24 17.28
CA GLU A 150 -7.43 18.25 16.38
C GLU A 150 -6.98 17.76 15.00
N PRO A 151 -7.81 16.98 14.30
CA PRO A 151 -7.50 16.53 12.97
C PRO A 151 -7.58 17.67 11.96
N VAL A 152 -6.82 17.54 10.89
CA VAL A 152 -6.91 18.38 9.69
C VAL A 152 -7.45 17.55 8.54
N ARG A 153 -8.21 18.19 7.65
CA ARG A 153 -8.65 17.55 6.41
C ARG A 153 -7.61 17.79 5.32
N LEU A 154 -6.97 16.72 4.85
CA LEU A 154 -6.00 16.76 3.74
C LEU A 154 -6.68 16.28 2.46
N THR A 155 -6.65 17.12 1.44
CA THR A 155 -7.16 16.80 0.11
C THR A 155 -6.25 15.80 -0.62
N ALA A 156 -6.75 15.18 -1.69
CA ALA A 156 -5.95 14.31 -2.56
C ALA A 156 -4.69 15.02 -3.10
N GLU A 157 -4.78 16.32 -3.43
CA GLU A 157 -3.65 17.13 -3.88
C GLU A 157 -2.60 17.30 -2.78
N GLU A 158 -3.01 17.61 -1.56
CA GLU A 158 -2.11 17.77 -0.39
C GLU A 158 -1.44 16.46 0.03
N LEU A 159 -2.04 15.32 -0.30
CA LEU A 159 -1.43 13.99 -0.08
C LEU A 159 -0.31 13.68 -1.08
N GLN A 160 -0.18 14.42 -2.18
CA GLN A 160 0.89 14.30 -3.18
C GLN A 160 1.11 12.85 -3.61
N PHE A 161 0.04 12.18 -3.99
CA PHE A 161 0.11 10.79 -4.43
C PHE A 161 1.00 10.61 -5.65
N ALA A 162 1.83 9.58 -5.61
CA ALA A 162 2.55 9.06 -6.76
C ALA A 162 2.66 7.53 -6.64
N TYR A 163 3.39 6.89 -7.56
CA TYR A 163 3.55 5.44 -7.55
C TYR A 163 4.07 4.93 -6.19
N ARG A 164 3.22 4.25 -5.44
CA ARG A 164 3.49 3.68 -4.11
C ARG A 164 4.00 4.67 -3.08
N THR A 165 3.56 5.92 -3.13
CA THR A 165 3.96 6.96 -2.17
C THR A 165 2.87 7.99 -1.91
N SER A 166 3.01 8.69 -0.79
CA SER A 166 2.26 9.87 -0.38
C SER A 166 3.12 10.69 0.59
N VAL A 167 2.68 11.88 0.99
CA VAL A 167 3.36 12.66 2.06
C VAL A 167 3.47 11.90 3.37
N ILE A 168 2.52 10.99 3.67
CA ILE A 168 2.56 10.15 4.88
C ILE A 168 3.73 9.17 4.78
N LYS A 169 3.87 8.45 3.66
CA LYS A 169 5.01 7.54 3.45
C LYS A 169 6.34 8.28 3.38
N GLN A 170 6.35 9.54 2.96
CA GLN A 170 7.53 10.40 2.91
C GLN A 170 7.94 10.97 4.27
N GLY A 171 7.19 10.67 5.33
CA GLY A 171 7.59 11.00 6.70
C GLY A 171 6.67 11.97 7.45
N ARG A 172 5.51 12.36 6.89
CA ARG A 172 4.50 13.07 7.67
C ARG A 172 3.96 12.12 8.75
N ARG A 173 4.28 12.41 9.99
CA ARG A 173 3.92 11.57 11.14
C ARG A 173 2.53 11.93 11.67
N GLY A 174 1.77 10.90 12.05
CA GLY A 174 0.39 11.05 12.54
C GLY A 174 -0.47 9.86 12.18
N ALA A 175 -1.79 10.05 12.18
CA ALA A 175 -2.76 9.00 11.92
C ALA A 175 -3.88 9.46 10.98
N VAL A 176 -4.25 8.61 10.02
CA VAL A 176 -5.50 8.74 9.28
C VAL A 176 -6.63 8.28 10.18
N LEU A 177 -7.66 9.12 10.37
CA LEU A 177 -8.85 8.82 11.16
C LEU A 177 -10.00 8.34 10.30
N ALA A 178 -10.19 8.97 9.14
CA ALA A 178 -11.18 8.61 8.14
C ALA A 178 -10.69 8.96 6.73
N VAL A 179 -11.31 8.33 5.73
CA VAL A 179 -11.04 8.58 4.30
C VAL A 179 -12.34 8.92 3.60
N GLU A 180 -12.33 9.98 2.79
CA GLU A 180 -13.45 10.38 1.94
C GLU A 180 -13.25 9.89 0.50
N PHE A 181 -14.27 9.26 -0.05
CA PHE A 181 -14.29 8.75 -1.42
C PHE A 181 -15.39 9.39 -2.24
N ALA A 182 -15.15 9.57 -3.53
CA ALA A 182 -16.15 9.93 -4.52
C ALA A 182 -16.28 8.81 -5.56
N LEU A 183 -17.43 8.14 -5.59
CA LEU A 183 -17.71 6.99 -6.43
C LEU A 183 -18.82 7.29 -7.43
N GLU A 184 -18.92 6.52 -8.53
CA GLU A 184 -19.98 6.63 -9.53
C GLU A 184 -21.17 5.72 -9.14
N GLU A 185 -22.40 6.24 -9.06
CA GLU A 185 -23.59 5.46 -8.78
C GLU A 185 -24.14 4.87 -10.08
N VAL A 186 -23.82 3.60 -10.35
CA VAL A 186 -24.19 2.89 -11.59
C VAL A 186 -25.34 1.90 -11.39
N GLY A 187 -25.70 1.61 -10.14
CA GLY A 187 -26.68 0.59 -9.77
C GLY A 187 -26.08 -0.82 -9.70
N ALA A 188 -26.79 -1.75 -9.05
CA ALA A 188 -26.29 -3.08 -8.72
C ALA A 188 -25.88 -3.93 -9.94
N GLU A 189 -26.56 -3.74 -11.08
CA GLU A 189 -26.27 -4.40 -12.36
C GLU A 189 -25.40 -3.52 -13.28
N GLY A 190 -24.92 -2.38 -12.78
CA GLY A 190 -24.17 -1.39 -13.55
C GLY A 190 -22.75 -1.83 -13.84
N ASP A 191 -22.23 -1.23 -14.91
CA ASP A 191 -20.84 -1.47 -15.30
C ASP A 191 -19.86 -0.67 -14.42
N GLY A 192 -18.72 -1.27 -14.13
CA GLY A 192 -17.61 -0.65 -13.43
C GLY A 192 -16.88 0.40 -14.25
N THR A 193 -15.77 0.87 -13.73
CA THR A 193 -14.86 1.77 -14.46
C THR A 193 -14.27 1.08 -15.71
N PRO A 194 -13.79 1.85 -16.70
CA PRO A 194 -13.15 1.25 -17.87
C PRO A 194 -11.96 0.38 -17.48
N VAL A 195 -11.88 -0.83 -18.05
CA VAL A 195 -10.80 -1.77 -17.78
C VAL A 195 -9.48 -1.22 -18.31
N ALA A 196 -8.55 -0.85 -17.44
CA ALA A 196 -7.29 -0.19 -17.79
C ALA A 196 -6.06 -1.11 -17.78
N TYR A 197 -6.22 -2.40 -17.42
CA TYR A 197 -5.09 -3.32 -17.23
C TYR A 197 -5.19 -4.58 -18.10
N GLY A 198 -4.17 -4.84 -18.91
CA GLY A 198 -4.19 -5.91 -19.91
C GLY A 198 -4.45 -7.31 -19.37
N GLN A 199 -3.91 -7.67 -18.18
CA GLN A 199 -4.18 -8.99 -17.58
C GLN A 199 -5.64 -9.11 -17.15
N LEU A 200 -6.25 -8.04 -16.64
CA LEU A 200 -7.67 -8.02 -16.27
C LEU A 200 -8.54 -8.09 -17.53
N ALA A 201 -8.24 -7.31 -18.57
CA ALA A 201 -8.93 -7.33 -19.84
C ALA A 201 -8.92 -8.73 -20.46
N SER A 202 -7.75 -9.39 -20.48
CA SER A 202 -7.61 -10.77 -20.97
C SER A 202 -8.45 -11.77 -20.16
N ALA A 203 -8.43 -11.66 -18.83
CA ALA A 203 -9.19 -12.56 -17.95
C ALA A 203 -10.72 -12.36 -18.09
N LEU A 204 -11.16 -11.13 -18.34
CA LEU A 204 -12.55 -10.77 -18.61
C LEU A 204 -12.99 -11.12 -20.04
N GLY A 205 -12.05 -11.32 -20.98
CA GLY A 205 -12.33 -11.54 -22.40
C GLY A 205 -12.83 -10.28 -23.10
N VAL A 206 -12.34 -9.09 -22.73
CA VAL A 206 -12.74 -7.78 -23.25
C VAL A 206 -11.52 -6.98 -23.72
N ALA A 207 -11.72 -5.85 -24.40
CA ALA A 207 -10.68 -4.92 -24.77
C ALA A 207 -10.36 -3.94 -23.62
N LEU A 208 -9.18 -3.31 -23.69
CA LEU A 208 -8.88 -2.16 -22.83
C LEU A 208 -9.87 -1.02 -23.14
N GLY A 209 -10.40 -0.39 -22.08
CA GLY A 209 -11.39 0.67 -22.18
C GLY A 209 -12.84 0.18 -22.11
N ASP A 210 -13.10 -1.12 -22.29
CA ASP A 210 -14.45 -1.67 -22.12
C ASP A 210 -14.89 -1.55 -20.66
N ARG A 211 -16.20 -1.41 -20.46
CA ARG A 211 -16.85 -1.46 -19.15
C ARG A 211 -17.51 -2.84 -18.96
N VAL A 212 -17.46 -3.35 -17.74
CA VAL A 212 -17.95 -4.68 -17.38
C VAL A 212 -18.71 -4.60 -16.05
N PRO A 213 -19.79 -5.37 -15.83
CA PRO A 213 -20.50 -5.37 -14.57
C PRO A 213 -19.59 -5.49 -13.35
N LEU A 214 -19.82 -4.64 -12.34
CA LEU A 214 -19.01 -4.51 -11.13
C LEU A 214 -18.71 -5.87 -10.47
N ALA A 215 -19.74 -6.69 -10.29
CA ALA A 215 -19.62 -8.01 -9.67
C ALA A 215 -18.65 -8.92 -10.44
N ARG A 216 -18.69 -8.88 -11.78
CA ARG A 216 -17.81 -9.67 -12.65
C ARG A 216 -16.36 -9.19 -12.58
N VAL A 217 -16.14 -7.87 -12.51
CA VAL A 217 -14.80 -7.31 -12.30
C VAL A 217 -14.23 -7.81 -10.96
N ARG A 218 -15.00 -7.64 -9.86
CA ARG A 218 -14.58 -8.09 -8.52
C ARG A 218 -14.27 -9.60 -8.49
N GLU A 219 -15.15 -10.44 -9.02
CA GLU A 219 -14.94 -11.89 -9.08
C GLU A 219 -13.65 -12.25 -9.82
N THR A 220 -13.44 -11.64 -10.98
CA THR A 220 -12.24 -11.88 -11.81
C THR A 220 -10.96 -11.42 -11.10
N VAL A 221 -10.98 -10.24 -10.45
CA VAL A 221 -9.84 -9.74 -9.68
C VAL A 221 -9.52 -10.66 -8.51
N LEU A 222 -10.52 -11.11 -7.75
CA LEU A 222 -10.33 -12.06 -6.66
C LEU A 222 -9.71 -13.37 -7.15
N ALA A 223 -10.18 -13.91 -8.27
CA ALA A 223 -9.62 -15.13 -8.88
C ALA A 223 -8.16 -14.93 -9.31
N LEU A 224 -7.83 -13.82 -9.97
CA LEU A 224 -6.47 -13.48 -10.37
C LEU A 224 -5.53 -13.32 -9.17
N ARG A 225 -6.01 -12.69 -8.10
CA ARG A 225 -5.24 -12.50 -6.86
C ARG A 225 -5.05 -13.80 -6.10
N ALA A 226 -6.10 -14.64 -5.98
CA ALA A 226 -6.01 -15.96 -5.36
C ALA A 226 -4.99 -16.86 -6.09
N GLY A 227 -4.99 -16.83 -7.42
CA GLY A 227 -4.00 -17.53 -8.26
C GLY A 227 -2.55 -17.09 -7.98
N LYS A 228 -2.34 -15.90 -7.41
CA LYS A 228 -1.02 -15.38 -7.01
C LYS A 228 -0.75 -15.53 -5.50
N GLY A 229 -1.64 -16.15 -4.71
CA GLY A 229 -1.52 -16.20 -3.25
C GLY A 229 -1.70 -14.84 -2.56
N MET A 230 -2.43 -13.90 -3.18
CA MET A 230 -2.61 -12.52 -2.69
C MET A 230 -3.99 -12.25 -2.08
N VAL A 231 -4.80 -13.28 -1.89
CA VAL A 231 -6.03 -13.26 -1.10
C VAL A 231 -5.78 -14.16 0.11
N LEU A 232 -6.05 -13.65 1.31
CA LEU A 232 -5.78 -14.40 2.54
C LEU A 232 -6.61 -15.69 2.57
N ASP A 233 -5.92 -16.82 2.68
CA ASP A 233 -6.49 -18.15 2.83
C ASP A 233 -5.66 -18.93 3.87
N PRO A 234 -6.26 -19.37 4.99
CA PRO A 234 -5.54 -20.11 6.01
C PRO A 234 -4.94 -21.43 5.53
N GLU A 235 -5.53 -22.06 4.50
CA GLU A 235 -5.12 -23.33 3.94
C GLU A 235 -3.99 -23.18 2.89
N ASP A 236 -3.77 -21.96 2.41
CA ASP A 236 -2.73 -21.68 1.42
C ASP A 236 -1.52 -20.96 2.06
N PRO A 237 -0.38 -21.64 2.26
CA PRO A 237 0.80 -21.05 2.89
C PRO A 237 1.41 -19.90 2.07
N ASP A 238 1.13 -19.81 0.78
CA ASP A 238 1.60 -18.70 -0.06
C ASP A 238 0.89 -17.38 0.25
N THR A 239 -0.22 -17.40 1.00
CA THR A 239 -0.95 -16.19 1.39
C THR A 239 -0.39 -15.52 2.66
N ALA A 240 0.46 -16.23 3.43
CA ALA A 240 1.16 -15.67 4.59
C ALA A 240 2.32 -14.77 4.13
N SER A 241 2.00 -13.59 3.62
CA SER A 241 2.93 -12.63 3.02
C SER A 241 2.50 -11.19 3.31
N ALA A 242 3.37 -10.23 2.99
CA ALA A 242 3.04 -8.80 2.98
C ALA A 242 2.73 -8.29 1.54
N GLY A 243 2.19 -9.15 0.68
CA GLY A 243 2.01 -8.84 -0.74
C GLY A 243 3.33 -8.86 -1.51
N SER A 244 3.48 -8.01 -2.51
CA SER A 244 4.77 -7.80 -3.18
C SER A 244 5.77 -7.22 -2.20
N PHE A 245 6.88 -7.91 -1.98
CA PHE A 245 7.88 -7.47 -1.00
C PHE A 245 8.79 -6.37 -1.54
N PHE A 246 8.97 -6.32 -2.87
CA PHE A 246 9.79 -5.30 -3.52
C PHE A 246 8.97 -4.47 -4.50
N THR A 247 9.23 -3.16 -4.51
CA THR A 247 8.70 -2.25 -5.52
C THR A 247 9.40 -2.46 -6.86
N ASN A 248 8.70 -2.16 -7.95
CA ASN A 248 9.33 -2.08 -9.27
C ASN A 248 10.29 -0.89 -9.29
N PRO A 249 11.60 -1.10 -9.57
CA PRO A 249 12.58 -0.03 -9.51
C PRO A 249 12.39 0.99 -10.64
N LEU A 250 12.63 2.25 -10.30
CA LEU A 250 12.69 3.35 -11.26
C LEU A 250 14.16 3.65 -11.55
N VAL A 251 14.53 3.62 -12.82
CA VAL A 251 15.90 3.89 -13.30
C VAL A 251 15.87 4.92 -14.43
N THR A 252 17.02 5.48 -14.78
CA THR A 252 17.13 6.34 -15.96
C THR A 252 16.97 5.53 -17.25
N SER A 253 16.50 6.17 -18.32
CA SER A 253 16.39 5.50 -19.64
C SER A 253 17.74 4.96 -20.11
N ALA A 254 18.82 5.71 -19.92
CA ALA A 254 20.17 5.27 -20.28
C ALA A 254 20.61 4.01 -19.53
N PHE A 255 20.25 3.89 -18.23
CA PHE A 255 20.52 2.67 -17.48
C PHE A 255 19.64 1.51 -17.95
N ALA A 256 18.35 1.75 -18.19
CA ALA A 256 17.43 0.73 -18.70
C ALA A 256 17.90 0.15 -20.05
N ASP A 257 18.51 0.97 -20.92
CA ASP A 257 19.03 0.57 -22.23
C ASP A 257 20.30 -0.32 -22.10
N SER A 258 20.98 -0.28 -20.97
CA SER A 258 22.14 -1.17 -20.69
C SER A 258 21.73 -2.58 -20.25
N LEU A 259 20.46 -2.78 -19.86
CA LEU A 259 19.92 -4.07 -19.46
C LEU A 259 19.52 -4.90 -20.67
N PRO A 260 19.41 -6.26 -20.54
CA PRO A 260 18.94 -7.12 -21.59
C PRO A 260 17.64 -6.60 -22.24
N PRO A 261 17.50 -6.66 -23.58
CA PRO A 261 16.35 -6.10 -24.28
C PRO A 261 15.02 -6.78 -23.91
N GLU A 262 15.05 -8.03 -23.46
CA GLU A 262 13.90 -8.78 -22.96
C GLU A 262 13.43 -8.36 -21.56
N ALA A 263 14.19 -7.56 -20.83
CA ALA A 263 13.78 -7.03 -19.53
C ALA A 263 12.55 -6.11 -19.70
N PRO A 264 11.39 -6.46 -19.11
CA PRO A 264 10.20 -5.63 -19.23
C PRO A 264 10.43 -4.24 -18.63
N ARG A 265 10.09 -3.22 -19.42
CA ARG A 265 10.29 -1.82 -19.06
C ARG A 265 9.13 -0.96 -19.52
N TRP A 266 8.77 0.01 -18.71
CA TRP A 266 7.68 0.94 -18.98
C TRP A 266 8.16 2.37 -18.75
N PRO A 267 8.11 3.25 -19.75
CA PRO A 267 8.37 4.68 -19.56
C PRO A 267 7.43 5.23 -18.48
N VAL A 268 7.97 6.08 -17.62
CA VAL A 268 7.17 6.83 -16.63
C VAL A 268 7.09 8.26 -17.14
N GLU A 269 5.88 8.72 -17.41
CA GLU A 269 5.69 10.12 -17.77
C GLU A 269 6.11 11.00 -16.58
N PRO A 270 6.89 12.07 -16.82
CA PRO A 270 7.22 13.01 -15.77
C PRO A 270 5.91 13.58 -15.22
N THR A 271 5.66 13.41 -13.94
CA THR A 271 4.65 14.24 -13.28
C THR A 271 5.12 15.68 -13.44
N ALA A 272 4.37 16.49 -14.17
CA ALA A 272 4.68 17.90 -14.32
C ALA A 272 4.60 18.53 -12.92
N GLU A 273 5.75 18.76 -12.31
CA GLU A 273 5.81 19.64 -11.13
C GLU A 273 5.30 20.99 -11.61
N ALA A 274 4.16 21.41 -11.08
CA ALA A 274 3.66 22.75 -11.32
C ALA A 274 4.78 23.73 -10.91
N PRO A 275 5.13 24.71 -11.77
CA PRO A 275 6.19 25.65 -11.43
C PRO A 275 5.80 26.35 -10.12
N VAL A 276 6.64 26.21 -9.11
CA VAL A 276 6.45 26.92 -7.83
C VAL A 276 6.67 28.41 -8.13
N ILE A 277 5.58 29.11 -8.38
CA ILE A 277 5.59 30.58 -8.55
C ILE A 277 5.61 31.17 -7.13
N THR A 278 6.80 31.50 -6.64
CA THR A 278 6.91 32.24 -5.38
C THR A 278 6.60 33.72 -5.67
N PRO A 279 5.52 34.31 -5.10
CA PRO A 279 5.23 35.73 -5.30
C PRO A 279 6.41 36.59 -4.86
N LEU A 280 6.74 37.63 -5.64
CA LEU A 280 7.88 38.50 -5.34
C LEU A 280 7.84 39.09 -3.93
N ALA A 281 6.64 39.43 -3.45
CA ALA A 281 6.43 39.91 -2.08
C ALA A 281 6.83 38.89 -0.99
N ALA A 282 6.68 37.57 -1.27
CA ALA A 282 7.11 36.53 -0.35
C ALA A 282 8.64 36.37 -0.36
N VAL A 283 9.28 36.55 -1.52
CA VAL A 283 10.74 36.56 -1.67
C VAL A 283 11.34 37.73 -0.90
N GLU A 284 10.74 38.92 -1.02
CA GLU A 284 11.14 40.12 -0.27
C GLU A 284 10.95 39.96 1.25
N ALA A 285 10.01 39.12 1.68
CA ALA A 285 9.79 38.74 3.07
C ALA A 285 10.72 37.62 3.58
N GLY A 286 11.69 37.16 2.75
CA GLY A 286 12.67 36.14 3.15
C GLY A 286 12.23 34.69 2.94
N ALA A 287 11.17 34.44 2.17
CA ALA A 287 10.79 33.08 1.80
C ALA A 287 11.90 32.42 0.95
N PRO A 288 12.26 31.14 1.20
CA PRO A 288 13.26 30.47 0.38
C PRO A 288 12.78 30.35 -1.06
N VAL A 289 13.57 30.87 -2.00
CA VAL A 289 13.34 30.67 -3.43
C VAL A 289 13.85 29.26 -3.78
N GLY A 290 12.93 28.32 -3.98
CA GLY A 290 13.28 27.04 -4.58
C GLY A 290 13.79 27.29 -5.99
N LEU A 291 15.07 27.00 -6.24
CA LEU A 291 15.58 26.99 -7.61
C LEU A 291 14.81 25.89 -8.36
N PRO A 292 14.26 26.17 -9.55
CA PRO A 292 13.63 25.14 -10.35
C PRO A 292 14.65 24.03 -10.58
N VAL A 293 14.34 22.81 -10.10
CA VAL A 293 15.12 21.63 -10.45
C VAL A 293 14.93 21.47 -11.95
N PRO A 294 15.99 21.55 -12.78
CA PRO A 294 15.83 21.35 -14.21
C PRO A 294 15.18 19.99 -14.42
N PRO A 295 14.19 19.89 -15.35
CA PRO A 295 13.60 18.61 -15.69
C PRO A 295 14.75 17.64 -16.01
N ARG A 296 14.78 16.47 -15.36
CA ARG A 296 15.79 15.45 -15.66
C ARG A 296 15.71 15.18 -17.15
N ALA A 297 16.81 15.41 -17.87
CA ALA A 297 16.88 15.24 -19.31
C ALA A 297 16.61 13.79 -19.75
N ASP A 298 16.78 12.83 -18.83
CA ASP A 298 16.55 11.41 -19.07
C ASP A 298 15.23 11.01 -18.41
N GLY A 299 14.26 10.56 -19.20
CA GLY A 299 13.02 9.99 -18.71
C GLY A 299 13.29 8.86 -17.72
N LEU A 300 12.38 8.67 -16.76
CA LEU A 300 12.42 7.51 -15.85
C LEU A 300 11.74 6.31 -16.53
N VAL A 301 12.28 5.13 -16.27
CA VAL A 301 11.77 3.85 -16.74
C VAL A 301 11.54 2.96 -15.52
N LYS A 302 10.33 2.42 -15.42
CA LYS A 302 9.98 1.40 -14.44
C LYS A 302 10.38 0.03 -14.98
N LEU A 303 11.14 -0.75 -14.20
CA LEU A 303 11.54 -2.12 -14.52
C LEU A 303 10.66 -3.14 -13.80
N SER A 304 10.61 -4.38 -14.32
CA SER A 304 9.96 -5.49 -13.63
C SER A 304 10.87 -6.07 -12.55
N ALA A 305 10.60 -5.80 -11.28
CA ALA A 305 11.32 -6.43 -10.17
C ALA A 305 11.19 -7.97 -10.20
N ALA A 306 10.03 -8.51 -10.58
CA ALA A 306 9.84 -9.96 -10.72
C ALA A 306 10.77 -10.57 -11.76
N TRP A 307 10.91 -9.93 -12.94
CA TRP A 307 11.80 -10.38 -13.99
C TRP A 307 13.27 -10.34 -13.52
N LEU A 308 13.67 -9.24 -12.88
CA LEU A 308 15.04 -9.11 -12.35
C LEU A 308 15.34 -10.20 -11.32
N ILE A 309 14.44 -10.51 -10.41
CA ILE A 309 14.61 -11.55 -9.40
C ILE A 309 14.76 -12.94 -10.05
N GLU A 310 13.88 -13.28 -10.97
CA GLU A 310 13.94 -14.59 -11.67
C GLU A 310 15.23 -14.75 -12.48
N HIS A 311 15.68 -13.70 -13.17
CA HIS A 311 16.89 -13.73 -13.99
C HIS A 311 18.19 -13.57 -13.17
N ALA A 312 18.10 -13.10 -11.91
CA ALA A 312 19.19 -13.19 -10.93
C ALA A 312 19.31 -14.59 -10.29
N GLY A 313 18.53 -15.57 -10.77
CA GLY A 313 18.58 -16.96 -10.30
C GLY A 313 17.76 -17.26 -9.06
N VAL A 314 16.83 -16.38 -8.69
CA VAL A 314 15.90 -16.61 -7.57
C VAL A 314 14.52 -16.95 -8.14
N SER A 315 14.19 -18.23 -8.19
CA SER A 315 12.92 -18.71 -8.73
C SER A 315 11.82 -18.76 -7.67
N ARG A 316 10.58 -18.89 -8.12
CA ARG A 316 9.45 -19.20 -7.25
C ARG A 316 9.69 -20.43 -6.41
N GLY A 317 9.32 -20.40 -5.14
CA GLY A 317 9.54 -21.47 -4.19
C GLY A 317 10.96 -21.52 -3.60
N PHE A 318 11.87 -20.63 -4.02
CA PHE A 318 13.23 -20.57 -3.48
C PHE A 318 13.21 -20.28 -1.97
N ALA A 319 14.05 -20.98 -1.23
CA ALA A 319 14.28 -20.75 0.20
C ALA A 319 15.76 -20.93 0.52
N LEU A 320 16.26 -20.21 1.50
CA LEU A 320 17.60 -20.42 2.05
C LEU A 320 17.65 -21.75 2.83
N PRO A 321 18.79 -22.43 2.87
CA PRO A 321 18.92 -23.69 3.61
C PRO A 321 18.49 -23.55 5.09
N GLY A 322 17.56 -24.39 5.54
CA GLY A 322 17.03 -24.37 6.91
C GLY A 322 16.02 -23.27 7.20
N SER A 323 15.74 -22.36 6.27
CA SER A 323 14.75 -21.29 6.44
C SER A 323 13.33 -21.80 6.21
N ARG A 324 12.38 -21.23 6.96
CA ARG A 324 10.94 -21.38 6.72
C ARG A 324 10.33 -20.18 6.00
N ALA A 325 11.13 -19.15 5.73
CA ALA A 325 10.78 -18.11 4.77
C ALA A 325 11.16 -18.56 3.34
N ALA A 326 10.30 -18.28 2.39
CA ALA A 326 10.54 -18.62 0.99
C ALA A 326 9.96 -17.57 0.05
N VAL A 327 10.46 -17.51 -1.18
CA VAL A 327 9.74 -16.86 -2.29
C VAL A 327 8.46 -17.65 -2.55
N SER A 328 7.32 -17.00 -2.71
CA SER A 328 6.05 -17.67 -3.00
C SER A 328 6.18 -18.60 -4.20
N SER A 329 5.53 -19.75 -4.14
CA SER A 329 5.47 -20.67 -5.29
C SER A 329 4.57 -20.15 -6.42
N LYS A 330 3.78 -19.11 -6.15
CA LYS A 330 2.80 -18.52 -7.07
C LYS A 330 3.22 -17.16 -7.61
N HIS A 331 4.00 -16.39 -6.84
CA HIS A 331 4.35 -15.02 -7.20
C HIS A 331 5.76 -14.63 -6.72
N THR A 332 6.65 -14.37 -7.66
CA THR A 332 8.08 -14.10 -7.40
C THR A 332 8.33 -12.90 -6.50
N LEU A 333 7.45 -11.88 -6.52
CA LEU A 333 7.61 -10.71 -5.66
C LEU A 333 7.20 -10.93 -4.19
N ALA A 334 6.47 -12.01 -3.88
CA ALA A 334 6.02 -12.26 -2.52
C ALA A 334 7.02 -13.13 -1.76
N LEU A 335 7.44 -12.67 -0.58
CA LEU A 335 8.13 -13.47 0.42
C LEU A 335 7.09 -14.01 1.40
N THR A 336 7.13 -15.31 1.67
CA THR A 336 6.09 -16.01 2.42
C THR A 336 6.66 -16.71 3.65
N ASN A 337 5.86 -16.76 4.70
CA ASN A 337 6.08 -17.60 5.87
C ASN A 337 5.41 -18.96 5.66
N ARG A 338 6.17 -19.99 5.44
CA ARG A 338 5.67 -21.36 5.21
C ARG A 338 5.29 -22.10 6.50
N GLY A 339 5.05 -21.37 7.55
CA GLY A 339 4.71 -21.88 8.87
C GLY A 339 5.91 -21.91 9.81
N GLY A 340 5.91 -20.97 10.79
CA GLY A 340 6.95 -20.84 11.80
C GLY A 340 8.26 -20.20 11.32
N ALA A 341 8.24 -19.39 10.26
CA ALA A 341 9.36 -18.51 9.92
C ALA A 341 9.51 -17.42 10.99
N THR A 342 10.73 -16.97 11.21
CA THR A 342 11.04 -15.79 12.00
C THR A 342 11.12 -14.55 11.10
N ALA A 343 11.02 -13.36 11.68
CA ALA A 343 11.20 -12.11 10.93
C ALA A 343 12.62 -12.02 10.37
N GLU A 344 13.61 -12.48 11.12
CA GLU A 344 15.01 -12.51 10.64
C GLU A 344 15.17 -13.43 9.41
N GLN A 345 14.49 -14.57 9.36
CA GLN A 345 14.53 -15.44 8.18
C GLN A 345 13.95 -14.76 6.93
N VAL A 346 12.87 -13.97 7.10
CA VAL A 346 12.29 -13.18 6.01
C VAL A 346 13.25 -12.08 5.59
N ALA A 347 13.84 -11.36 6.53
CA ALA A 347 14.80 -10.29 6.27
C ALA A 347 16.07 -10.83 5.58
N GLU A 348 16.59 -11.98 6.02
CA GLU A 348 17.73 -12.65 5.41
C GLU A 348 17.46 -13.03 3.94
N LEU A 349 16.27 -13.61 3.69
CA LEU A 349 15.84 -13.93 2.33
C LEU A 349 15.73 -12.66 1.47
N ALA A 350 15.18 -11.59 2.02
CA ALA A 350 15.05 -10.32 1.30
C ALA A 350 16.43 -9.74 0.94
N ARG A 351 17.38 -9.70 1.89
CA ARG A 351 18.78 -9.27 1.64
C ARG A 351 19.47 -10.15 0.61
N TYR A 352 19.23 -11.46 0.65
CA TYR A 352 19.77 -12.38 -0.36
C TYR A 352 19.24 -12.02 -1.76
N VAL A 353 17.92 -11.80 -1.91
CA VAL A 353 17.32 -11.40 -3.19
C VAL A 353 17.90 -10.07 -3.69
N GLN A 354 17.99 -9.07 -2.81
CA GLN A 354 18.61 -7.76 -3.14
C GLN A 354 20.06 -7.93 -3.62
N GLY A 355 20.87 -8.71 -2.88
CA GLY A 355 22.26 -8.96 -3.22
C GLY A 355 22.42 -9.66 -4.59
N ARG A 356 21.54 -10.62 -4.91
CA ARG A 356 21.54 -11.32 -6.20
C ARG A 356 21.22 -10.37 -7.35
N VAL A 357 20.15 -9.57 -7.21
CA VAL A 357 19.74 -8.60 -8.25
C VAL A 357 20.78 -7.49 -8.41
N LEU A 358 21.33 -6.99 -7.31
CA LEU A 358 22.40 -5.98 -7.36
C LEU A 358 23.65 -6.52 -8.07
N ALA A 359 24.07 -7.73 -7.75
CA ALA A 359 25.26 -8.35 -8.37
C ALA A 359 25.09 -8.61 -9.86
N GLU A 360 23.89 -9.03 -10.30
CA GLU A 360 23.63 -9.39 -11.70
C GLU A 360 23.32 -8.18 -12.59
N PHE A 361 22.53 -7.23 -12.07
CA PHE A 361 21.99 -6.13 -12.87
C PHE A 361 22.39 -4.73 -12.40
N GLY A 362 23.08 -4.59 -11.28
CA GLY A 362 23.40 -3.27 -10.69
C GLY A 362 22.18 -2.53 -10.14
N VAL A 363 21.06 -3.22 -9.93
CA VAL A 363 19.81 -2.65 -9.43
C VAL A 363 19.59 -3.04 -7.98
N LEU A 364 19.46 -2.03 -7.09
CA LEU A 364 19.04 -2.27 -5.71
C LEU A 364 17.52 -2.26 -5.62
N LEU A 365 16.94 -3.38 -5.18
CA LEU A 365 15.50 -3.47 -4.91
C LEU A 365 15.19 -2.85 -3.54
N HIS A 366 14.09 -2.11 -3.45
CA HIS A 366 13.61 -1.52 -2.20
C HIS A 366 12.39 -2.26 -1.68
N PRO A 367 12.36 -2.59 -0.37
CA PRO A 367 11.18 -3.22 0.24
C PRO A 367 9.98 -2.27 0.17
N GLU A 368 8.80 -2.83 -0.14
CA GLU A 368 7.52 -2.12 -0.08
C GLU A 368 6.94 -2.12 1.34
N PRO A 369 7.03 -3.22 2.13
CA PRO A 369 6.59 -3.23 3.51
C PRO A 369 7.38 -2.25 4.40
N VAL A 370 6.68 -1.73 5.41
CA VAL A 370 7.33 -0.99 6.50
C VAL A 370 8.08 -2.01 7.38
N VAL A 371 9.35 -1.75 7.63
CA VAL A 371 10.22 -2.63 8.42
C VAL A 371 10.42 -2.01 9.80
N VAL A 372 10.15 -2.76 10.87
CA VAL A 372 10.21 -2.32 12.27
C VAL A 372 11.03 -3.31 13.07
N GLY A 373 12.04 -2.84 13.80
CA GLY A 373 12.83 -3.68 14.71
C GLY A 373 13.71 -4.75 14.03
N THR A 374 13.89 -4.67 12.71
CA THR A 374 14.83 -5.49 11.93
C THR A 374 15.35 -4.70 10.73
N ALA A 375 16.26 -5.24 9.93
CA ALA A 375 16.85 -4.56 8.77
C ALA A 375 16.77 -5.44 7.50
N VAL A 376 16.45 -4.79 6.38
CA VAL A 376 16.39 -5.40 5.04
C VAL A 376 17.24 -4.58 4.08
#